data_dd2b5f101d00e7c33bbfa7d3ad4bc072
#
_entry.id   dd2b5f101d00e7c33bbfa7d3ad4bc072
#
_cell.length_a   1.000
_cell.length_b   1.000
_cell.length_c   1.000
_cell.angle_alpha   90.00
_cell.angle_beta   90.00
_cell.angle_gamma   90.00
#
_symmetry.space_group_name_H-M   'P 1'
#
loop_
_entity.id
_entity.type
_entity.pdbx_description
1 polymer ?
#
loop_
_entity_poly.entity_id
_entity_poly.type
_entity_poly.pdbx_seq_one_letter_code
_entity_poly.pdbx_strand_id
1 'polypeptide(L)'
;MVRRILSVFLATALTWGVSACPSALAQSAEAGYRFSPVNQFDVKLMATYWNPIVQYVSAKSGVKLHLKIGRTSTDTTAYVLTQEVEFIFSNHLFSPEREKLGWKVFGRRNSPAIRGEIVVPADSPITELSQLKGQEVAFPGPEAFIAYKVPYAQLLNAGIDVQVVFGGNQNGALAQLFAGKVKAVGGNSQLIEGYANRERRQFRVLWRSEPYYDLALMVSGRVPEKDAQAVAQAFLGMHKDPAGMAILRQADQSVGITDPIAFVPATNADYEAYRRFYQTAPQQLR
;
A
#
# COMPACT_ATOMS: atom_id res chain seq x y z
N MET A 1 -55.76 4.78 -76.95
CA MET A 1 -54.28 4.62 -76.88
C MET A 1 -53.85 4.96 -75.46
N VAL A 2 -53.65 3.96 -74.60
CA VAL A 2 -53.30 4.16 -73.20
C VAL A 2 -51.97 3.47 -73.01
N ARG A 3 -50.88 4.23 -72.72
CA ARG A 3 -49.54 3.72 -72.37
C ARG A 3 -49.48 3.46 -70.90
N ARG A 4 -49.28 2.18 -70.50
CA ARG A 4 -48.94 1.77 -69.12
C ARG A 4 -47.47 2.03 -68.89
N ILE A 5 -47.17 2.76 -67.81
CA ILE A 5 -45.80 2.94 -67.28
C ILE A 5 -45.64 1.95 -66.16
N LEU A 6 -44.63 1.08 -66.28
CA LEU A 6 -44.22 0.07 -65.24
C LEU A 6 -43.21 0.74 -64.34
N SER A 7 -43.53 0.93 -63.07
CA SER A 7 -42.60 1.42 -62.05
C SER A 7 -41.92 0.24 -61.39
N VAL A 8 -40.60 0.14 -61.51
CA VAL A 8 -39.75 -0.84 -60.82
C VAL A 8 -39.34 -0.25 -59.49
N PHE A 9 -39.77 -0.86 -58.38
CA PHE A 9 -39.29 -0.56 -57.05
C PHE A 9 -37.96 -1.30 -56.80
N LEU A 10 -36.87 -0.57 -56.63
CA LEU A 10 -35.57 -1.07 -56.22
C LEU A 10 -35.54 -1.04 -54.67
N ALA A 11 -35.58 -2.22 -54.02
CA ALA A 11 -35.45 -2.35 -52.57
C ALA A 11 -33.97 -2.40 -52.20
N THR A 12 -33.46 -1.32 -51.63
CA THR A 12 -32.12 -1.27 -51.02
C THR A 12 -32.17 -1.85 -49.60
N ALA A 13 -31.61 -3.03 -49.41
CA ALA A 13 -31.38 -3.61 -48.08
C ALA A 13 -30.23 -2.89 -47.39
N LEU A 14 -30.51 -2.12 -46.34
CA LEU A 14 -29.50 -1.55 -45.44
C LEU A 14 -29.06 -2.66 -44.46
N THR A 15 -27.88 -3.21 -44.66
CA THR A 15 -27.22 -4.08 -43.66
C THR A 15 -26.60 -3.20 -42.57
N TRP A 16 -27.22 -3.21 -41.41
CA TRP A 16 -26.63 -2.61 -40.20
C TRP A 16 -25.48 -3.53 -39.72
N GLY A 17 -24.23 -3.11 -39.99
CA GLY A 17 -23.05 -3.71 -39.41
C GLY A 17 -23.01 -3.37 -37.90
N VAL A 18 -23.24 -4.37 -37.06
CA VAL A 18 -22.98 -4.25 -35.62
C VAL A 18 -21.45 -4.26 -35.45
N SER A 19 -20.85 -3.05 -35.38
CA SER A 19 -19.48 -2.91 -34.92
C SER A 19 -19.43 -3.25 -33.42
N ALA A 20 -18.98 -4.46 -33.09
CA ALA A 20 -18.67 -4.82 -31.72
C ALA A 20 -17.50 -3.92 -31.27
N CYS A 21 -17.78 -2.93 -30.40
CA CYS A 21 -16.74 -2.21 -29.67
C CYS A 21 -15.94 -3.23 -28.86
N PRO A 22 -14.61 -3.30 -29.00
CA PRO A 22 -13.80 -4.11 -28.09
C PRO A 22 -14.02 -3.59 -26.68
N SER A 23 -14.35 -4.49 -25.76
CA SER A 23 -14.65 -4.15 -24.38
C SER A 23 -13.51 -3.33 -23.77
N ALA A 24 -13.82 -2.27 -23.03
CA ALA A 24 -12.86 -1.38 -22.37
C ALA A 24 -11.84 -2.16 -21.48
N LEU A 25 -12.18 -3.37 -21.07
CA LEU A 25 -11.32 -4.31 -20.35
C LEU A 25 -10.17 -4.88 -21.21
N ALA A 26 -10.39 -5.12 -22.50
CA ALA A 26 -9.34 -5.59 -23.41
C ALA A 26 -8.30 -4.49 -23.69
N GLN A 27 -8.75 -3.25 -23.76
CA GLN A 27 -7.89 -2.09 -23.99
C GLN A 27 -7.02 -1.75 -22.78
N SER A 28 -7.44 -2.08 -21.56
CA SER A 28 -6.63 -1.90 -20.33
C SER A 28 -5.49 -2.92 -20.23
N ALA A 29 -5.67 -4.13 -20.72
CA ALA A 29 -4.65 -5.18 -20.70
C ALA A 29 -3.46 -4.88 -21.64
N GLU A 30 -3.70 -4.28 -22.82
CA GLU A 30 -2.63 -3.82 -23.73
C GLU A 30 -1.86 -2.63 -23.17
N ALA A 31 -2.55 -1.69 -22.49
CA ALA A 31 -1.91 -0.56 -21.85
C ALA A 31 -1.13 -0.93 -20.57
N GLY A 32 -1.35 -2.12 -20.02
CA GLY A 32 -0.79 -2.60 -18.75
C GLY A 32 -1.57 -2.08 -17.53
N TYR A 33 -1.32 -2.73 -16.37
CA TYR A 33 -1.92 -2.37 -15.09
C TYR A 33 -0.98 -1.49 -14.26
N ARG A 34 -1.52 -0.74 -13.31
CA ARG A 34 -0.75 0.08 -12.39
C ARG A 34 -0.65 -0.61 -11.03
N PHE A 35 0.57 -0.67 -10.52
CA PHE A 35 0.88 -1.15 -9.18
C PHE A 35 1.24 0.05 -8.30
N SER A 36 0.58 0.21 -7.15
CA SER A 36 0.85 1.31 -6.22
C SER A 36 1.10 0.79 -4.80
N PRO A 37 2.33 0.87 -4.31
CA PRO A 37 2.63 0.61 -2.90
C PRO A 37 2.34 1.85 -2.06
N VAL A 38 1.85 1.66 -0.83
CA VAL A 38 1.71 2.76 0.14
C VAL A 38 3.08 3.38 0.45
N ASN A 39 3.11 4.69 0.64
CA ASN A 39 4.35 5.44 0.89
C ASN A 39 4.94 5.14 2.28
N GLN A 40 5.82 4.18 2.35
CA GLN A 40 6.62 3.89 3.55
C GLN A 40 7.88 4.78 3.63
N PHE A 41 8.41 5.16 2.48
CA PHE A 41 9.64 5.94 2.29
C PHE A 41 9.39 7.19 1.43
N ASP A 42 10.42 8.02 1.23
CA ASP A 42 10.36 9.06 0.21
C ASP A 42 10.24 8.48 -1.21
N VAL A 43 9.81 9.31 -2.18
CA VAL A 43 9.50 8.86 -3.54
C VAL A 43 10.70 8.22 -4.23
N LYS A 44 11.92 8.74 -4.00
CA LYS A 44 13.14 8.20 -4.62
C LYS A 44 13.44 6.80 -4.10
N LEU A 45 13.39 6.62 -2.79
CA LEU A 45 13.63 5.33 -2.14
C LEU A 45 12.53 4.31 -2.46
N MET A 46 11.26 4.76 -2.54
CA MET A 46 10.15 3.95 -3.03
C MET A 46 10.41 3.43 -4.45
N ALA A 47 10.87 4.31 -5.35
CA ALA A 47 11.20 3.92 -6.72
C ALA A 47 12.39 2.94 -6.77
N THR A 48 13.42 3.17 -5.97
CA THR A 48 14.59 2.26 -5.85
C THR A 48 14.19 0.87 -5.38
N TYR A 49 13.29 0.79 -4.41
CA TYR A 49 12.78 -0.47 -3.87
C TYR A 49 11.86 -1.19 -4.87
N TRP A 50 10.86 -0.51 -5.41
CA TRP A 50 9.77 -1.17 -6.14
C TRP A 50 9.99 -1.33 -7.65
N ASN A 51 10.75 -0.46 -8.32
CA ASN A 51 10.97 -0.58 -9.78
C ASN A 51 11.54 -1.94 -10.19
N PRO A 52 12.64 -2.44 -9.59
CA PRO A 52 13.19 -3.73 -10.00
C PRO A 52 12.24 -4.90 -9.70
N ILE A 53 11.46 -4.83 -8.60
CA ILE A 53 10.45 -5.83 -8.26
C ILE A 53 9.33 -5.84 -9.30
N VAL A 54 8.75 -4.67 -9.63
CA VAL A 54 7.67 -4.54 -10.61
C VAL A 54 8.12 -4.96 -12.00
N GLN A 55 9.34 -4.60 -12.41
CA GLN A 55 9.92 -5.04 -13.69
C GLN A 55 10.09 -6.57 -13.76
N TYR A 56 10.61 -7.17 -12.69
CA TYR A 56 10.73 -8.62 -12.60
C TYR A 56 9.36 -9.30 -12.69
N VAL A 57 8.38 -8.84 -11.91
CA VAL A 57 7.03 -9.39 -11.92
C VAL A 57 6.37 -9.24 -13.28
N SER A 58 6.52 -8.11 -13.95
CA SER A 58 6.03 -7.92 -15.32
C SER A 58 6.64 -8.93 -16.29
N ALA A 59 7.95 -9.11 -16.23
CA ALA A 59 8.66 -10.04 -17.13
C ALA A 59 8.26 -11.50 -16.88
N LYS A 60 8.09 -11.89 -15.61
CA LYS A 60 7.78 -13.28 -15.24
C LYS A 60 6.31 -13.65 -15.44
N SER A 61 5.39 -12.72 -15.21
CA SER A 61 3.96 -12.95 -15.40
C SER A 61 3.51 -12.82 -16.85
N GLY A 62 4.28 -12.12 -17.70
CA GLY A 62 3.83 -11.69 -19.02
C GLY A 62 2.76 -10.58 -18.98
N VAL A 63 2.43 -10.08 -17.78
CA VAL A 63 1.46 -9.01 -17.55
C VAL A 63 2.21 -7.69 -17.31
N LYS A 64 1.99 -6.70 -18.16
CA LYS A 64 2.66 -5.41 -18.06
C LYS A 64 2.18 -4.64 -16.82
N LEU A 65 3.11 -4.32 -15.91
CA LEU A 65 2.85 -3.50 -14.73
C LEU A 65 3.62 -2.18 -14.80
N HIS A 66 3.00 -1.11 -14.36
CA HIS A 66 3.60 0.21 -14.21
C HIS A 66 3.54 0.64 -12.75
N LEU A 67 4.69 1.01 -12.19
CA LEU A 67 4.75 1.54 -10.84
C LEU A 67 4.15 2.95 -10.79
N LYS A 68 3.16 3.17 -9.91
CA LYS A 68 2.55 4.47 -9.62
C LYS A 68 2.77 4.82 -8.16
N ILE A 69 3.59 5.82 -7.89
CA ILE A 69 3.93 6.27 -6.53
C ILE A 69 3.24 7.60 -6.24
N GLY A 70 2.50 7.68 -5.13
CA GLY A 70 2.01 8.94 -4.59
C GLY A 70 3.12 9.71 -3.87
N ARG A 71 2.91 10.99 -3.59
CA ARG A 71 3.83 11.79 -2.76
C ARG A 71 3.66 11.50 -1.28
N THR A 72 2.42 11.16 -0.89
CA THR A 72 2.02 10.86 0.48
C THR A 72 1.20 9.58 0.55
N SER A 73 1.00 9.03 1.75
CA SER A 73 0.10 7.89 1.96
C SER A 73 -1.35 8.21 1.60
N THR A 74 -1.75 9.47 1.71
CA THR A 74 -3.08 9.95 1.28
C THR A 74 -3.25 9.84 -0.22
N ASP A 75 -2.22 10.22 -1.01
CA ASP A 75 -2.27 10.11 -2.48
C ASP A 75 -2.43 8.65 -2.91
N THR A 76 -1.65 7.72 -2.32
CA THR A 76 -1.75 6.29 -2.69
C THR A 76 -3.10 5.71 -2.30
N THR A 77 -3.67 6.11 -1.17
CA THR A 77 -5.04 5.72 -0.80
C THR A 77 -6.06 6.31 -1.77
N ALA A 78 -5.92 7.57 -2.19
CA ALA A 78 -6.80 8.19 -3.17
C ALA A 78 -6.80 7.42 -4.50
N TYR A 79 -5.65 6.99 -5.01
CA TYR A 79 -5.57 6.18 -6.24
C TYR A 79 -6.38 4.87 -6.16
N VAL A 80 -6.44 4.27 -4.96
CA VAL A 80 -7.25 3.07 -4.74
C VAL A 80 -8.74 3.41 -4.72
N LEU A 81 -9.13 4.46 -3.99
CA LEU A 81 -10.52 4.87 -3.85
C LEU A 81 -11.12 5.37 -5.18
N THR A 82 -10.33 6.05 -6.00
CA THR A 82 -10.72 6.50 -7.35
C THR A 82 -10.52 5.44 -8.43
N GLN A 83 -10.10 4.21 -8.04
CA GLN A 83 -9.87 3.09 -8.94
C GLN A 83 -8.84 3.38 -10.05
N GLU A 84 -7.85 4.20 -9.75
CA GLU A 84 -6.77 4.55 -10.68
C GLU A 84 -5.65 3.51 -10.72
N VAL A 85 -5.70 2.47 -9.90
CA VAL A 85 -4.71 1.40 -9.83
C VAL A 85 -5.39 0.04 -9.74
N GLU A 86 -4.71 -1.00 -10.18
CA GLU A 86 -5.24 -2.36 -10.27
C GLU A 86 -4.56 -3.32 -9.28
N PHE A 87 -3.32 -3.06 -8.91
CA PHE A 87 -2.56 -3.81 -7.93
C PHE A 87 -1.98 -2.87 -6.88
N ILE A 88 -1.94 -3.30 -5.63
CA ILE A 88 -1.44 -2.48 -4.52
C ILE A 88 -0.64 -3.31 -3.51
N PHE A 89 0.22 -2.61 -2.75
CA PHE A 89 0.79 -3.11 -1.52
C PHE A 89 0.37 -2.17 -0.39
N SER A 90 -0.63 -2.57 0.41
CA SER A 90 -1.30 -1.66 1.35
C SER A 90 -1.97 -2.41 2.50
N ASN A 91 -2.21 -1.69 3.60
CA ASN A 91 -3.05 -2.11 4.72
C ASN A 91 -4.17 -1.10 5.03
N HIS A 92 -4.47 -0.17 4.12
CA HIS A 92 -5.43 0.91 4.31
C HIS A 92 -6.88 0.53 3.93
N LEU A 93 -7.15 -0.73 3.52
CA LEU A 93 -8.42 -1.12 2.91
C LEU A 93 -9.29 -2.05 3.79
N PHE A 94 -8.94 -2.25 5.04
CA PHE A 94 -9.63 -3.18 5.94
C PHE A 94 -10.70 -2.52 6.83
N SER A 95 -11.09 -1.25 6.54
CA SER A 95 -12.30 -0.69 7.14
C SER A 95 -13.56 -1.22 6.44
N PRO A 96 -14.70 -1.31 7.15
CA PRO A 96 -15.94 -1.87 6.58
C PRO A 96 -16.39 -1.22 5.27
N GLU A 97 -16.17 0.10 5.12
CA GLU A 97 -16.52 0.85 3.90
C GLU A 97 -15.59 0.52 2.74
N ARG A 98 -14.28 0.39 3.02
CA ARG A 98 -13.26 0.17 1.99
C ARG A 98 -13.22 -1.29 1.52
N GLU A 99 -13.58 -2.25 2.36
CA GLU A 99 -13.72 -3.66 1.95
C GLU A 99 -14.79 -3.86 0.88
N LYS A 100 -15.83 -3.00 0.83
CA LYS A 100 -16.86 -3.01 -0.22
C LYS A 100 -16.30 -2.74 -1.63
N LEU A 101 -15.09 -2.20 -1.74
CA LEU A 101 -14.41 -2.00 -3.02
C LEU A 101 -13.96 -3.32 -3.69
N GLY A 102 -14.05 -4.45 -2.97
CA GLY A 102 -13.82 -5.79 -3.54
C GLY A 102 -12.36 -6.13 -3.84
N TRP A 103 -11.41 -5.51 -3.13
CA TRP A 103 -10.01 -5.86 -3.24
C TRP A 103 -9.74 -7.24 -2.64
N LYS A 104 -8.95 -8.06 -3.36
CA LYS A 104 -8.60 -9.42 -2.95
C LYS A 104 -7.13 -9.47 -2.56
N VAL A 105 -6.84 -9.95 -1.35
CA VAL A 105 -5.48 -10.24 -0.90
C VAL A 105 -4.98 -11.51 -1.57
N PHE A 106 -3.76 -11.47 -2.11
CA PHE A 106 -3.10 -12.66 -2.68
C PHE A 106 -1.74 -12.95 -2.06
N GLY A 107 -1.17 -12.01 -1.30
CA GLY A 107 0.13 -12.20 -0.65
C GLY A 107 0.49 -11.11 0.33
N ARG A 108 1.62 -11.29 1.00
CA ARG A 108 2.27 -10.34 1.90
C ARG A 108 3.77 -10.58 1.92
N ARG A 109 4.52 -9.68 2.52
CA ARG A 109 5.93 -9.98 2.84
C ARG A 109 6.00 -11.00 3.99
N ASN A 110 6.96 -11.92 3.93
CA ASN A 110 7.28 -12.84 5.03
C ASN A 110 8.20 -12.16 6.06
N SER A 111 7.80 -10.98 6.51
CA SER A 111 8.47 -10.27 7.59
C SER A 111 8.02 -10.78 8.95
N PRO A 112 8.82 -10.61 10.01
CA PRO A 112 8.30 -10.69 11.37
C PRO A 112 7.05 -9.84 11.53
N ALA A 113 6.20 -10.20 12.48
CA ALA A 113 4.99 -9.43 12.75
C ALA A 113 5.37 -7.97 13.06
N ILE A 114 4.72 -7.04 12.34
CA ILE A 114 4.94 -5.60 12.53
C ILE A 114 4.09 -5.08 13.69
N ARG A 115 4.57 -4.02 14.33
CA ARG A 115 3.89 -3.39 15.45
C ARG A 115 3.85 -1.89 15.27
N GLY A 116 2.79 -1.26 15.76
CA GLY A 116 2.78 0.17 15.98
C GLY A 116 3.62 0.51 17.21
N GLU A 117 4.49 1.48 17.09
CA GLU A 117 5.33 1.93 18.20
C GLU A 117 5.25 3.44 18.37
N ILE A 118 5.47 3.91 19.59
CA ILE A 118 5.77 5.31 19.89
C ILE A 118 7.18 5.35 20.40
N VAL A 119 8.04 6.11 19.70
CA VAL A 119 9.48 6.17 19.96
C VAL A 119 9.95 7.59 20.19
N VAL A 120 11.04 7.71 20.96
CA VAL A 120 11.79 8.93 21.20
C VAL A 120 13.28 8.67 20.94
N PRO A 121 14.15 9.69 20.76
CA PRO A 121 15.59 9.50 20.75
C PRO A 121 16.07 8.77 21.99
N ALA A 122 17.11 7.96 21.88
CA ALA A 122 17.59 7.15 23.03
C ALA A 122 18.02 8.00 24.25
N ASP A 123 18.53 9.20 23.98
CA ASP A 123 18.96 10.20 24.97
C ASP A 123 17.85 11.17 25.43
N SER A 124 16.62 10.96 24.96
CA SER A 124 15.48 11.79 25.36
C SER A 124 15.21 11.69 26.86
N PRO A 125 14.86 12.77 27.54
CA PRO A 125 14.42 12.74 28.95
C PRO A 125 13.04 12.10 29.11
N ILE A 126 12.29 11.92 28.02
CA ILE A 126 10.95 11.31 28.03
C ILE A 126 11.10 9.78 28.12
N THR A 127 10.54 9.19 29.20
CA THR A 127 10.61 7.75 29.49
C THR A 127 9.25 7.07 29.53
N GLU A 128 8.16 7.86 29.57
CA GLU A 128 6.79 7.36 29.66
C GLU A 128 5.84 8.11 28.72
N LEU A 129 4.78 7.41 28.28
CA LEU A 129 3.77 8.00 27.37
C LEU A 129 3.08 9.25 27.95
N SER A 130 2.83 9.25 29.26
CA SER A 130 2.17 10.36 29.97
C SER A 130 2.87 11.71 29.78
N GLN A 131 4.21 11.69 29.63
CA GLN A 131 5.04 12.87 29.41
C GLN A 131 4.86 13.48 28.00
N LEU A 132 4.16 12.79 27.09
CA LEU A 132 3.82 13.31 25.77
C LEU A 132 2.60 14.23 25.78
N LYS A 133 1.88 14.35 26.90
CA LYS A 133 0.71 15.21 26.99
C LYS A 133 1.05 16.66 26.59
N GLY A 134 0.31 17.18 25.60
CA GLY A 134 0.52 18.54 25.03
C GLY A 134 1.76 18.67 24.14
N GLN A 135 2.56 17.60 23.93
CA GLN A 135 3.73 17.62 23.09
C GLN A 135 3.41 17.37 21.61
N GLU A 136 4.30 17.82 20.74
CA GLU A 136 4.24 17.48 19.32
C GLU A 136 4.73 16.04 19.09
N VAL A 137 3.86 15.21 18.48
CA VAL A 137 4.15 13.83 18.09
C VAL A 137 3.94 13.70 16.59
N ALA A 138 4.97 13.26 15.87
CA ALA A 138 4.88 13.08 14.44
C ALA A 138 4.41 11.68 14.05
N PHE A 139 3.68 11.62 12.95
CA PHE A 139 3.21 10.38 12.31
C PHE A 139 3.41 10.49 10.80
N PRO A 140 3.46 9.37 10.05
CA PRO A 140 3.66 9.41 8.59
C PRO A 140 2.54 10.16 7.85
N GLY A 141 1.30 9.94 8.25
CA GLY A 141 0.12 10.54 7.64
C GLY A 141 -1.18 9.92 8.16
N PRO A 142 -2.34 10.54 7.89
CA PRO A 142 -3.63 10.13 8.47
C PRO A 142 -4.10 8.74 8.00
N GLU A 143 -3.60 8.27 6.86
CA GLU A 143 -3.94 6.96 6.31
C GLU A 143 -3.07 5.82 6.87
N ALA A 144 -1.94 6.13 7.52
CA ALA A 144 -1.01 5.11 8.00
C ALA A 144 -1.62 4.29 9.16
N PHE A 145 -2.03 3.04 8.87
CA PHE A 145 -2.70 2.21 9.87
C PHE A 145 -1.78 1.89 11.07
N ILE A 146 -0.70 1.14 10.83
CA ILE A 146 0.21 0.70 11.90
C ILE A 146 0.97 1.87 12.53
N ALA A 147 1.34 2.86 11.71
CA ALA A 147 2.23 3.92 12.15
C ALA A 147 1.52 5.16 12.69
N TYR A 148 0.19 5.28 12.49
CA TYR A 148 -0.61 6.39 13.01
C TYR A 148 -1.85 5.91 13.74
N LYS A 149 -2.79 5.22 13.06
CA LYS A 149 -4.07 4.89 13.68
C LYS A 149 -3.91 4.07 14.95
N VAL A 150 -3.04 3.05 14.93
CA VAL A 150 -2.80 2.16 16.07
C VAL A 150 -2.14 2.89 17.25
N PRO A 151 -0.97 3.57 17.11
CA PRO A 151 -0.36 4.28 18.23
C PRO A 151 -1.17 5.51 18.69
N TYR A 152 -1.85 6.20 17.79
CA TYR A 152 -2.68 7.33 18.19
C TYR A 152 -3.95 6.88 18.94
N ALA A 153 -4.54 5.75 18.57
CA ALA A 153 -5.62 5.13 19.35
C ALA A 153 -5.19 4.85 20.80
N GLN A 154 -3.95 4.39 21.02
CA GLN A 154 -3.41 4.19 22.36
C GLN A 154 -3.32 5.49 23.16
N LEU A 155 -2.82 6.57 22.56
CA LEU A 155 -2.75 7.88 23.21
C LEU A 155 -4.15 8.38 23.60
N LEU A 156 -5.11 8.29 22.69
CA LEU A 156 -6.50 8.68 22.93
C LEU A 156 -7.13 7.85 24.07
N ASN A 157 -6.97 6.53 24.05
CA ASN A 157 -7.52 5.64 25.07
C ASN A 157 -6.89 5.88 26.46
N ALA A 158 -5.63 6.34 26.49
CA ALA A 158 -4.92 6.69 27.72
C ALA A 158 -5.22 8.14 28.19
N GLY A 159 -6.04 8.92 27.45
CA GLY A 159 -6.32 10.32 27.78
C GLY A 159 -5.10 11.24 27.60
N ILE A 160 -4.15 10.85 26.76
CA ILE A 160 -2.92 11.61 26.47
C ILE A 160 -3.18 12.42 25.19
N ASP A 161 -3.57 13.65 25.34
CA ASP A 161 -3.75 14.59 24.25
C ASP A 161 -2.39 15.10 23.75
N VAL A 162 -2.15 15.01 22.43
CA VAL A 162 -0.89 15.40 21.78
C VAL A 162 -1.17 16.28 20.57
N GLN A 163 -0.19 17.11 20.19
CA GLN A 163 -0.25 17.86 18.95
C GLN A 163 0.24 16.97 17.81
N VAL A 164 -0.69 16.54 16.93
CA VAL A 164 -0.38 15.64 15.81
C VAL A 164 0.29 16.42 14.68
N VAL A 165 1.47 15.93 14.25
CA VAL A 165 2.22 16.44 13.10
C VAL A 165 2.35 15.35 12.05
N PHE A 166 2.10 15.63 10.78
CA PHE A 166 2.28 14.66 9.71
C PHE A 166 3.56 14.90 8.91
N GLY A 167 4.41 13.86 8.81
CA GLY A 167 5.69 13.90 8.11
C GLY A 167 5.62 13.53 6.63
N GLY A 168 4.42 13.22 6.11
CA GLY A 168 4.20 12.78 4.73
C GLY A 168 4.50 11.29 4.47
N ASN A 169 5.51 10.75 5.14
CA ASN A 169 5.88 9.33 5.17
C ASN A 169 6.66 9.01 6.46
N GLN A 170 7.02 7.72 6.68
CA GLN A 170 7.72 7.31 7.90
C GLN A 170 9.10 7.97 8.04
N ASN A 171 9.85 8.07 6.96
CA ASN A 171 11.16 8.73 6.96
C ASN A 171 11.05 10.21 7.34
N GLY A 172 10.05 10.92 6.80
CA GLY A 172 9.82 12.33 7.09
C GLY A 172 9.45 12.56 8.57
N ALA A 173 8.64 11.69 9.16
CA ALA A 173 8.31 11.75 10.59
C ALA A 173 9.56 11.53 11.46
N LEU A 174 10.35 10.49 11.17
CA LEU A 174 11.60 10.20 11.91
C LEU A 174 12.65 11.29 11.73
N ALA A 175 12.77 11.87 10.53
CA ALA A 175 13.69 13.00 10.30
C ALA A 175 13.33 14.21 11.17
N GLN A 176 12.05 14.50 11.38
CA GLN A 176 11.61 15.57 12.28
C GLN A 176 11.96 15.28 13.74
N LEU A 177 11.87 14.02 14.18
CA LEU A 177 12.28 13.61 15.53
C LEU A 177 13.76 13.88 15.75
N PHE A 178 14.62 13.39 14.87
CA PHE A 178 16.07 13.54 15.01
C PHE A 178 16.58 14.97 14.71
N ALA A 179 15.76 15.80 14.08
CA ALA A 179 15.98 17.25 13.98
C ALA A 179 15.48 18.05 15.20
N GLY A 180 14.93 17.36 16.23
CA GLY A 180 14.42 17.99 17.44
C GLY A 180 13.12 18.80 17.26
N LYS A 181 12.45 18.67 16.10
CA LYS A 181 11.20 19.40 15.77
C LYS A 181 9.99 18.86 16.49
N VAL A 182 9.98 17.56 16.82
CA VAL A 182 8.93 16.87 17.56
C VAL A 182 9.54 16.05 18.69
N LYS A 183 8.75 15.70 19.69
CA LYS A 183 9.23 14.98 20.89
C LYS A 183 9.18 13.45 20.73
N ALA A 184 8.25 12.93 19.94
CA ALA A 184 8.10 11.51 19.68
C ALA A 184 7.59 11.25 18.26
N VAL A 185 7.69 10.01 17.82
CA VAL A 185 7.12 9.54 16.55
C VAL A 185 6.30 8.28 16.78
N GLY A 186 5.09 8.24 16.19
CA GLY A 186 4.38 7.01 15.95
C GLY A 186 4.86 6.36 14.65
N GLY A 187 5.14 5.06 14.69
CA GLY A 187 5.73 4.40 13.55
C GLY A 187 5.45 2.90 13.47
N ASN A 188 5.77 2.32 12.32
CA ASN A 188 5.87 0.90 12.10
C ASN A 188 7.24 0.41 12.59
N SER A 189 7.28 -0.58 13.47
CA SER A 189 8.51 -1.09 14.09
C SER A 189 9.61 -1.43 13.08
N GLN A 190 9.29 -2.12 12.00
CA GLN A 190 10.25 -2.49 10.95
C GLN A 190 10.83 -1.24 10.24
N LEU A 191 10.00 -0.24 9.97
CA LEU A 191 10.44 0.99 9.31
C LEU A 191 11.28 1.88 10.24
N ILE A 192 10.97 1.88 11.55
CA ILE A 192 11.77 2.56 12.56
C ILE A 192 13.16 1.91 12.64
N GLU A 193 13.23 0.58 12.74
CA GLU A 193 14.47 -0.16 12.76
C GLU A 193 15.29 0.03 11.49
N GLY A 194 14.66 -0.09 10.30
CA GLY A 194 15.32 0.15 9.03
C GLY A 194 15.89 1.56 8.90
N TYR A 195 15.16 2.57 9.40
CA TYR A 195 15.67 3.95 9.46
C TYR A 195 16.86 4.08 10.42
N ALA A 196 16.75 3.49 11.62
CA ALA A 196 17.80 3.52 12.62
C ALA A 196 19.10 2.90 12.10
N ASN A 197 19.03 1.76 11.43
CA ASN A 197 20.16 1.08 10.82
C ASN A 197 20.81 1.93 9.71
N ARG A 198 20.00 2.47 8.79
CA ARG A 198 20.48 3.27 7.65
C ARG A 198 21.11 4.59 8.09
N GLU A 199 20.46 5.31 9.02
CA GLU A 199 20.88 6.64 9.48
C GLU A 199 21.78 6.58 10.72
N ARG A 200 22.13 5.39 11.23
CA ARG A 200 22.92 5.16 12.45
C ARG A 200 22.36 5.92 13.65
N ARG A 201 21.04 5.84 13.85
CA ARG A 201 20.32 6.48 14.94
C ARG A 201 19.92 5.45 15.99
N GLN A 202 19.74 5.90 17.23
CA GLN A 202 19.24 5.10 18.32
C GLN A 202 17.97 5.72 18.89
N PHE A 203 17.02 4.88 19.28
CA PHE A 203 15.75 5.31 19.85
C PHE A 203 15.36 4.44 21.04
N ARG A 204 14.46 4.96 21.87
CA ARG A 204 13.77 4.25 22.93
C ARG A 204 12.31 4.09 22.55
N VAL A 205 11.79 2.86 22.73
CA VAL A 205 10.37 2.56 22.55
C VAL A 205 9.64 2.88 23.85
N LEU A 206 8.69 3.82 23.81
CA LEU A 206 7.82 4.15 24.95
C LEU A 206 6.60 3.22 25.00
N TRP A 207 6.13 2.78 23.85
CA TRP A 207 4.98 1.89 23.74
C TRP A 207 5.03 1.08 22.44
N ARG A 208 4.46 -0.13 22.52
CA ARG A 208 4.38 -1.09 21.41
C ARG A 208 3.02 -1.77 21.39
N SER A 209 2.43 -1.90 20.21
CA SER A 209 1.13 -2.55 20.01
C SER A 209 1.24 -4.08 20.01
N GLU A 210 0.07 -4.73 19.99
CA GLU A 210 -0.07 -6.10 19.51
C GLU A 210 0.49 -6.25 18.08
N PRO A 211 0.90 -7.47 17.71
CA PRO A 211 1.44 -7.74 16.40
C PRO A 211 0.37 -7.72 15.30
N TYR A 212 0.77 -7.26 14.12
CA TYR A 212 -0.03 -7.31 12.89
C TYR A 212 0.77 -7.99 11.79
N TYR A 213 0.10 -8.63 10.85
CA TYR A 213 0.76 -9.01 9.60
C TYR A 213 1.17 -7.76 8.83
N ASP A 214 2.21 -7.90 8.00
CA ASP A 214 2.66 -6.82 7.12
C ASP A 214 1.60 -6.44 6.07
N LEU A 215 1.85 -5.38 5.31
CA LEU A 215 0.97 -4.90 4.28
C LEU A 215 0.61 -6.01 3.29
N ALA A 216 -0.61 -5.97 2.78
CA ALA A 216 -1.12 -6.94 1.82
C ALA A 216 -0.76 -6.56 0.39
N LEU A 217 -0.33 -7.55 -0.39
CA LEU A 217 -0.42 -7.50 -1.85
C LEU A 217 -1.86 -7.80 -2.22
N MET A 218 -2.50 -6.87 -2.92
CA MET A 218 -3.91 -6.97 -3.28
C MET A 218 -4.12 -6.67 -4.75
N VAL A 219 -5.17 -7.26 -5.30
CA VAL A 219 -5.64 -7.05 -6.66
C VAL A 219 -7.08 -6.57 -6.67
N SER A 220 -7.41 -5.62 -7.53
CA SER A 220 -8.77 -5.15 -7.76
C SER A 220 -9.61 -6.26 -8.40
N GLY A 221 -10.87 -6.41 -7.98
CA GLY A 221 -11.83 -7.33 -8.62
C GLY A 221 -12.11 -7.05 -10.10
N ARG A 222 -11.62 -5.92 -10.63
CA ARG A 222 -11.73 -5.55 -12.05
C ARG A 222 -10.69 -6.24 -12.95
N VAL A 223 -9.60 -6.76 -12.36
CA VAL A 223 -8.54 -7.45 -13.12
C VAL A 223 -9.02 -8.86 -13.47
N PRO A 224 -8.91 -9.28 -14.74
CA PRO A 224 -9.22 -10.65 -15.13
C PRO A 224 -8.44 -11.68 -14.29
N GLU A 225 -9.11 -12.75 -13.91
CA GLU A 225 -8.56 -13.78 -13.00
C GLU A 225 -7.24 -14.36 -13.50
N LYS A 226 -7.10 -14.58 -14.83
CA LYS A 226 -5.88 -15.06 -15.46
C LYS A 226 -4.69 -14.14 -15.17
N ASP A 227 -4.87 -12.82 -15.34
CA ASP A 227 -3.80 -11.84 -15.15
C ASP A 227 -3.49 -11.67 -13.66
N ALA A 228 -4.52 -11.67 -12.81
CA ALA A 228 -4.37 -11.63 -11.36
C ALA A 228 -3.55 -12.81 -10.84
N GLN A 229 -3.84 -14.03 -11.29
CA GLN A 229 -3.10 -15.24 -10.92
C GLN A 229 -1.66 -15.22 -11.44
N ALA A 230 -1.43 -14.78 -12.69
CA ALA A 230 -0.09 -14.70 -13.25
C ALA A 230 0.80 -13.73 -12.46
N VAL A 231 0.28 -12.54 -12.11
CA VAL A 231 0.97 -11.56 -11.29
C VAL A 231 1.22 -12.09 -9.87
N ALA A 232 0.22 -12.71 -9.24
CA ALA A 232 0.36 -13.31 -7.92
C ALA A 232 1.46 -14.39 -7.90
N GLN A 233 1.46 -15.32 -8.87
CA GLN A 233 2.48 -16.37 -8.99
C GLN A 233 3.88 -15.78 -9.17
N ALA A 234 4.04 -14.70 -9.96
CA ALA A 234 5.33 -14.04 -10.16
C ALA A 234 5.85 -13.41 -8.87
N PHE A 235 5.01 -12.71 -8.08
CA PHE A 235 5.39 -12.21 -6.75
C PHE A 235 5.78 -13.34 -5.81
N LEU A 236 4.91 -14.32 -5.64
CA LEU A 236 5.07 -15.42 -4.68
C LEU A 236 6.22 -16.37 -5.04
N GLY A 237 6.55 -16.47 -6.32
CA GLY A 237 7.67 -17.28 -6.83
C GLY A 237 9.03 -16.57 -6.81
N MET A 238 9.07 -15.26 -6.56
CA MET A 238 10.26 -14.43 -6.73
C MET A 238 11.46 -14.93 -5.91
N HIS A 239 11.24 -15.38 -4.68
CA HIS A 239 12.28 -15.90 -3.80
C HIS A 239 12.85 -17.26 -4.23
N LYS A 240 12.18 -17.99 -5.12
CA LYS A 240 12.61 -19.29 -5.65
C LYS A 240 13.49 -19.15 -6.89
N ASP A 241 13.53 -17.96 -7.49
CA ASP A 241 14.36 -17.63 -8.65
C ASP A 241 15.62 -16.88 -8.16
N PRO A 242 16.84 -17.31 -8.50
CA PRO A 242 18.07 -16.61 -8.08
C PRO A 242 18.09 -15.12 -8.44
N ALA A 243 17.59 -14.74 -9.63
CA ALA A 243 17.49 -13.35 -10.05
C ALA A 243 16.47 -12.58 -9.20
N GLY A 244 15.31 -13.19 -8.93
CA GLY A 244 14.29 -12.62 -8.05
C GLY A 244 14.80 -12.42 -6.62
N MET A 245 15.51 -13.40 -6.07
CA MET A 245 16.09 -13.29 -4.73
C MET A 245 17.19 -12.20 -4.66
N ALA A 246 18.00 -12.04 -5.71
CA ALA A 246 18.99 -10.96 -5.76
C ALA A 246 18.32 -9.57 -5.75
N ILE A 247 17.21 -9.40 -6.49
CA ILE A 247 16.42 -8.17 -6.51
C ILE A 247 15.82 -7.90 -5.12
N LEU A 248 15.21 -8.90 -4.47
CA LEU A 248 14.65 -8.74 -3.13
C LEU A 248 15.72 -8.30 -2.13
N ARG A 249 16.87 -8.96 -2.14
CA ARG A 249 18.00 -8.61 -1.25
C ARG A 249 18.47 -7.18 -1.46
N GLN A 250 18.63 -6.74 -2.70
CA GLN A 250 19.06 -5.38 -3.02
C GLN A 250 17.99 -4.35 -2.60
N ALA A 251 16.72 -4.64 -2.83
CA ALA A 251 15.61 -3.78 -2.43
C ALA A 251 15.59 -3.61 -0.90
N ASP A 252 15.64 -4.70 -0.15
CA ASP A 252 15.60 -4.69 1.31
C ASP A 252 16.82 -3.96 1.91
N GLN A 253 18.01 -4.20 1.39
CA GLN A 253 19.22 -3.47 1.81
C GLN A 253 19.09 -1.96 1.59
N SER A 254 18.45 -1.53 0.51
CA SER A 254 18.25 -0.09 0.22
C SER A 254 17.43 0.63 1.27
N VAL A 255 16.61 -0.09 2.02
CA VAL A 255 15.74 0.45 3.09
C VAL A 255 16.19 0.06 4.50
N GLY A 256 17.38 -0.55 4.64
CA GLY A 256 17.98 -0.91 5.93
C GLY A 256 17.49 -2.23 6.51
N ILE A 257 16.84 -3.07 5.72
CA ILE A 257 16.46 -4.42 6.10
C ILE A 257 17.63 -5.36 5.77
N THR A 258 18.14 -6.08 6.77
CA THR A 258 19.33 -6.94 6.64
C THR A 258 19.01 -8.32 6.09
N ASP A 259 17.89 -8.89 6.53
CA ASP A 259 17.44 -10.21 6.11
C ASP A 259 16.43 -10.08 4.96
N PRO A 260 16.70 -10.69 3.80
CA PRO A 260 15.81 -10.56 2.64
C PRO A 260 14.41 -11.09 2.93
N ILE A 261 13.40 -10.31 2.60
CA ILE A 261 12.00 -10.62 2.83
C ILE A 261 11.36 -11.13 1.54
N ALA A 262 10.89 -12.38 1.57
CA ALA A 262 10.14 -12.97 0.46
C ALA A 262 8.67 -12.53 0.48
N PHE A 263 8.00 -12.62 -0.67
CA PHE A 263 6.54 -12.58 -0.74
C PHE A 263 5.99 -13.99 -0.54
N VAL A 264 4.99 -14.12 0.33
CA VAL A 264 4.33 -15.38 0.69
C VAL A 264 2.81 -15.26 0.50
N PRO A 265 2.09 -16.37 0.29
CA PRO A 265 0.63 -16.35 0.17
C PRO A 265 -0.03 -15.74 1.41
N ALA A 266 -1.09 -14.98 1.17
CA ALA A 266 -1.99 -14.49 2.20
C ALA A 266 -3.39 -14.31 1.60
N THR A 267 -4.38 -14.23 2.47
CA THR A 267 -5.81 -14.08 2.13
C THR A 267 -6.43 -12.93 2.93
N ASN A 268 -7.62 -12.53 2.58
CA ASN A 268 -8.37 -11.55 3.36
C ASN A 268 -8.56 -11.99 4.83
N ALA A 269 -8.66 -13.30 5.11
CA ALA A 269 -8.83 -13.81 6.47
C ALA A 269 -7.63 -13.51 7.39
N ASP A 270 -6.42 -13.43 6.84
CA ASP A 270 -5.21 -13.13 7.61
C ASP A 270 -5.21 -11.71 8.23
N TYR A 271 -6.10 -10.84 7.75
CA TYR A 271 -6.16 -9.42 8.17
C TYR A 271 -7.29 -9.13 9.17
N GLU A 272 -7.77 -10.14 9.90
CA GLU A 272 -8.84 -9.98 10.90
C GLU A 272 -8.46 -9.01 12.03
N ALA A 273 -7.19 -8.94 12.43
CA ALA A 273 -6.74 -7.99 13.44
C ALA A 273 -6.96 -6.52 13.01
N TYR A 274 -6.85 -6.23 11.72
CA TYR A 274 -7.12 -4.89 11.17
C TYR A 274 -8.61 -4.55 11.26
N ARG A 275 -9.50 -5.50 10.97
CA ARG A 275 -10.96 -5.32 11.07
C ARG A 275 -11.41 -5.08 12.50
N ARG A 276 -10.86 -5.88 13.44
CA ARG A 276 -11.15 -5.70 14.87
C ARG A 276 -10.76 -4.30 15.37
N PHE A 277 -9.64 -3.77 14.89
CA PHE A 277 -9.26 -2.39 15.22
C PHE A 277 -10.36 -1.40 14.83
N TYR A 278 -10.89 -1.46 13.61
CA TYR A 278 -11.95 -0.55 13.17
C TYR A 278 -13.27 -0.72 13.93
N GLN A 279 -13.52 -1.88 14.54
CA GLN A 279 -14.67 -2.12 15.40
C GLN A 279 -14.54 -1.45 16.77
N THR A 280 -13.33 -1.37 17.32
CA THR A 280 -13.08 -0.98 18.71
C THR A 280 -12.33 0.35 18.87
N ALA A 281 -11.69 0.85 17.81
CA ALA A 281 -10.93 2.10 17.85
C ALA A 281 -11.79 3.31 18.19
N PRO A 282 -11.20 4.39 18.72
CA PRO A 282 -11.86 5.68 18.85
C PRO A 282 -12.53 6.12 17.53
N GLN A 283 -13.73 6.70 17.61
CA GLN A 283 -14.58 7.01 16.43
C GLN A 283 -13.84 7.79 15.34
N GLN A 284 -12.99 8.72 15.71
CA GLN A 284 -12.21 9.55 14.78
C GLN A 284 -11.15 8.79 13.97
N LEU A 285 -10.91 7.52 14.30
CA LEU A 285 -9.92 6.66 13.62
C LEU A 285 -10.55 5.50 12.82
N ARG A 286 -11.85 5.39 12.85
CA ARG A 286 -12.61 4.34 12.13
C ARG A 286 -12.73 4.59 10.64
#